data_20b7356171d1663deeaf3cdc926425ab
#
_entry.id   20b7356171d1663deeaf3cdc926425ab
#
_cell.length_a   1.000
_cell.length_b   1.000
_cell.length_c   1.000
_cell.angle_alpha   90.00
_cell.angle_beta   90.00
_cell.angle_gamma   90.00
#
_symmetry.space_group_name_H-M   'P 1'
#
loop_
_entity.id
_entity.type
_entity.pdbx_description
1 polymer ?
#
loop_
_entity_poly.entity_id
_entity_poly.type
_entity_poly.pdbx_seq_one_letter_code
_entity_poly.pdbx_strand_id
1 'polypeptide(L)'
;MLDPAWRNGEYDAPPEQGIRLWRDILNFLAARSPEVSRDQFDNPLNILPYLQAQETGLIKAFDANDWIYQTWAYEKHDIGTTPGFNGDTTRALRAIKAKTLILVGTKDLLNPEWEPVDAARFIRDVRVTTISFGTVTGHASAAGVFPADVDFLNREISAFFDLVTAGGQKLK
;
A
#
# COMPACT_ATOMS: atom_id res chain seq x y z
N MET A 1 -5.31 -18.90 -7.31
CA MET A 1 -5.39 -19.77 -8.50
C MET A 1 -5.21 -21.27 -8.18
N LEU A 2 -4.58 -21.64 -7.06
CA LEU A 2 -4.45 -23.06 -6.65
C LEU A 2 -5.69 -23.62 -5.95
N ASP A 3 -6.65 -22.80 -5.56
CA ASP A 3 -7.92 -23.27 -4.99
C ASP A 3 -8.75 -23.95 -6.09
N PRO A 4 -9.13 -25.24 -5.96
CA PRO A 4 -9.92 -25.94 -6.97
C PRO A 4 -11.28 -25.29 -7.24
N ALA A 5 -11.84 -24.60 -6.25
CA ALA A 5 -13.10 -23.88 -6.38
C ALA A 5 -13.01 -22.67 -7.31
N TRP A 6 -11.82 -22.16 -7.59
CA TRP A 6 -11.61 -21.02 -8.50
C TRP A 6 -11.91 -21.36 -9.97
N ARG A 7 -11.72 -22.61 -10.39
CA ARG A 7 -12.07 -23.13 -11.73
C ARG A 7 -11.63 -22.21 -12.89
N ASN A 8 -10.40 -21.72 -12.85
CA ASN A 8 -9.86 -20.76 -13.84
C ASN A 8 -10.66 -19.44 -13.95
N GLY A 9 -11.31 -19.02 -12.89
CA GLY A 9 -12.12 -17.81 -12.84
C GLY A 9 -13.61 -18.02 -13.05
N GLU A 10 -14.04 -19.23 -13.39
CA GLU A 10 -15.44 -19.60 -13.68
C GLU A 10 -16.11 -20.21 -12.42
N TYR A 11 -16.21 -19.46 -11.32
CA TYR A 11 -16.82 -19.94 -10.10
C TYR A 11 -18.18 -19.29 -9.84
N ASP A 12 -19.11 -20.11 -9.31
CA ASP A 12 -20.44 -19.67 -8.87
C ASP A 12 -20.46 -19.26 -7.39
N ALA A 13 -19.53 -19.83 -6.61
CA ALA A 13 -19.32 -19.51 -5.21
C ALA A 13 -17.85 -19.16 -4.99
N PRO A 14 -17.55 -18.20 -4.09
CA PRO A 14 -16.19 -17.75 -3.85
C PRO A 14 -15.21 -18.90 -3.54
N PRO A 15 -14.00 -18.89 -4.08
CA PRO A 15 -12.94 -19.86 -3.74
C PRO A 15 -12.39 -19.55 -2.34
N GLU A 16 -13.11 -19.97 -1.32
CA GLU A 16 -12.92 -19.55 0.07
C GLU A 16 -11.52 -19.88 0.62
N GLN A 17 -10.98 -21.04 0.29
CA GLN A 17 -9.66 -21.44 0.81
C GLN A 17 -8.55 -20.50 0.30
N GLY A 18 -8.60 -20.18 -0.99
CA GLY A 18 -7.67 -19.27 -1.61
C GLY A 18 -7.77 -17.85 -1.04
N ILE A 19 -9.00 -17.35 -0.87
CA ILE A 19 -9.27 -16.03 -0.30
C ILE A 19 -8.78 -15.95 1.16
N ARG A 20 -9.04 -16.98 1.97
CA ARG A 20 -8.57 -17.06 3.36
C ARG A 20 -7.06 -17.02 3.43
N LEU A 21 -6.39 -17.92 2.70
CA LEU A 21 -4.93 -18.00 2.68
C LEU A 21 -4.28 -16.67 2.25
N TRP A 22 -4.80 -16.07 1.18
CA TRP A 22 -4.34 -14.78 0.71
C TRP A 22 -4.49 -13.70 1.80
N ARG A 23 -5.64 -13.66 2.44
CA ARG A 23 -5.93 -12.68 3.49
C ARG A 23 -5.07 -12.85 4.74
N ASP A 24 -4.84 -14.08 5.16
CA ASP A 24 -3.99 -14.38 6.31
C ASP A 24 -2.54 -13.95 6.03
N ILE A 25 -2.03 -14.24 4.84
CA ILE A 25 -0.70 -13.79 4.42
C ILE A 25 -0.63 -12.26 4.40
N LEU A 26 -1.60 -11.59 3.80
CA LEU A 26 -1.62 -10.14 3.71
C LEU A 26 -1.70 -9.49 5.09
N ASN A 27 -2.67 -9.91 5.91
CA ASN A 27 -2.88 -9.33 7.24
C ASN A 27 -1.76 -9.59 8.22
N PHE A 28 -1.16 -10.77 8.16
CA PHE A 28 -0.22 -11.21 9.16
C PHE A 28 1.23 -10.94 8.78
N LEU A 29 1.59 -11.15 7.52
CA LEU A 29 2.98 -11.02 7.08
C LEU A 29 3.28 -9.68 6.40
N ALA A 30 2.36 -9.12 5.65
CA ALA A 30 2.66 -7.98 4.80
C ALA A 30 2.15 -6.64 5.36
N ALA A 31 0.92 -6.59 5.87
CA ALA A 31 0.28 -5.34 6.25
C ALA A 31 0.59 -4.86 7.67
N ARG A 32 1.27 -5.68 8.48
CA ARG A 32 1.58 -5.39 9.88
C ARG A 32 3.06 -5.49 10.18
N SER A 33 3.54 -4.61 11.05
CA SER A 33 4.87 -4.80 11.61
C SER A 33 4.86 -5.89 12.70
N PRO A 34 6.00 -6.54 12.95
CA PRO A 34 6.14 -7.50 14.06
C PRO A 34 5.82 -6.89 15.42
N GLU A 35 6.10 -5.60 15.60
CA GLU A 35 5.83 -4.87 16.84
C GLU A 35 4.34 -4.76 17.10
N VAL A 36 3.54 -4.36 16.11
CA VAL A 36 2.07 -4.30 16.26
C VAL A 36 1.49 -5.67 16.58
N SER A 37 2.00 -6.71 15.93
CA SER A 37 1.55 -8.07 16.21
C SER A 37 1.88 -8.49 17.65
N ARG A 38 3.05 -8.13 18.17
CA ARG A 38 3.46 -8.38 19.54
C ARG A 38 2.59 -7.63 20.54
N ASP A 39 2.32 -6.36 20.28
CA ASP A 39 1.56 -5.50 21.19
C ASP A 39 0.07 -5.88 21.21
N GLN A 40 -0.45 -6.39 20.09
CA GLN A 40 -1.85 -6.81 19.98
C GLN A 40 -2.12 -8.21 20.51
N PHE A 41 -1.13 -9.10 20.48
CA PHE A 41 -1.28 -10.50 20.85
C PHE A 41 -0.30 -10.90 21.96
N ASP A 42 -0.68 -10.66 23.22
CA ASP A 42 0.07 -11.13 24.41
C ASP A 42 0.27 -12.64 24.39
N ASN A 43 -0.71 -13.36 23.83
CA ASN A 43 -0.64 -14.80 23.61
C ASN A 43 -0.73 -15.10 22.10
N PRO A 44 0.29 -15.73 21.51
CA PRO A 44 0.28 -16.11 20.09
C PRO A 44 -0.93 -16.96 19.68
N LEU A 45 -1.53 -17.71 20.59
CA LEU A 45 -2.74 -18.50 20.30
C LEU A 45 -3.96 -17.64 19.98
N ASN A 46 -3.98 -16.37 20.33
CA ASN A 46 -5.04 -15.43 20.01
C ASN A 46 -5.02 -14.96 18.54
N ILE A 47 -3.97 -15.26 17.80
CA ILE A 47 -3.85 -14.92 16.38
C ILE A 47 -4.89 -15.65 15.53
N LEU A 48 -5.06 -16.95 15.74
CA LEU A 48 -6.02 -17.74 14.95
C LEU A 48 -7.47 -17.27 15.10
N PRO A 49 -8.02 -17.07 16.31
CA PRO A 49 -9.34 -16.48 16.47
C PRO A 49 -9.49 -15.10 15.83
N TYR A 50 -8.44 -14.28 15.89
CA TYR A 50 -8.43 -12.97 15.24
C TYR A 50 -8.53 -13.09 13.71
N LEU A 51 -7.74 -13.95 13.07
CA LEU A 51 -7.76 -14.17 11.64
C LEU A 51 -9.15 -14.70 11.22
N GLN A 52 -9.69 -15.68 11.92
CA GLN A 52 -11.01 -16.25 11.66
C GLN A 52 -12.13 -15.19 11.75
N ALA A 53 -12.05 -14.28 12.72
CA ALA A 53 -13.03 -13.19 12.85
C ALA A 53 -13.00 -12.23 11.64
N GLN A 54 -11.81 -12.01 11.05
CA GLN A 54 -11.65 -11.18 9.87
C GLN A 54 -12.15 -11.86 8.58
N GLU A 55 -12.09 -13.19 8.50
CA GLU A 55 -12.42 -13.95 7.30
C GLU A 55 -13.89 -13.83 6.88
N THR A 56 -14.81 -13.88 7.84
CA THR A 56 -16.25 -14.04 7.56
C THR A 56 -16.84 -12.88 6.76
N GLY A 57 -16.41 -11.65 7.03
CA GLY A 57 -16.84 -10.47 6.29
C GLY A 57 -16.22 -10.38 4.89
N LEU A 58 -15.00 -10.86 4.77
CA LEU A 58 -14.19 -10.75 3.57
C LEU A 58 -14.60 -11.70 2.46
N ILE A 59 -14.87 -12.96 2.78
CA ILE A 59 -15.28 -13.97 1.78
C ILE A 59 -16.51 -13.50 0.99
N LYS A 60 -17.40 -12.75 1.63
CA LYS A 60 -18.61 -12.23 0.98
C LYS A 60 -18.39 -10.96 0.17
N ALA A 61 -17.34 -10.22 0.48
CA ALA A 61 -17.07 -8.90 -0.09
C ALA A 61 -16.04 -8.91 -1.24
N PHE A 62 -15.29 -10.02 -1.39
CA PHE A 62 -14.17 -10.08 -2.31
C PHE A 62 -14.43 -10.99 -3.50
N ASP A 63 -14.18 -10.47 -4.68
CA ASP A 63 -14.05 -11.26 -5.90
C ASP A 63 -12.59 -11.68 -6.08
N ALA A 64 -12.35 -12.99 -6.21
CA ALA A 64 -10.99 -13.52 -6.35
C ALA A 64 -10.34 -13.10 -7.68
N ASN A 65 -11.13 -12.96 -8.74
CA ASN A 65 -10.60 -12.51 -10.04
C ASN A 65 -10.14 -11.06 -9.98
N ASP A 66 -10.89 -10.16 -9.33
CA ASP A 66 -10.48 -8.77 -9.14
C ASP A 66 -9.11 -8.68 -8.46
N TRP A 67 -8.90 -9.46 -7.41
CA TRP A 67 -7.62 -9.48 -6.71
C TRP A 67 -6.48 -10.04 -7.54
N ILE A 68 -6.74 -11.09 -8.31
CA ILE A 68 -5.76 -11.66 -9.23
C ILE A 68 -5.36 -10.63 -10.28
N TYR A 69 -6.33 -9.94 -10.88
CA TYR A 69 -6.07 -8.91 -11.88
C TYR A 69 -5.34 -7.69 -11.31
N GLN A 70 -5.71 -7.24 -10.12
CA GLN A 70 -5.00 -6.15 -9.43
C GLN A 70 -3.55 -6.54 -9.10
N THR A 71 -3.33 -7.76 -8.62
CA THR A 71 -1.98 -8.28 -8.34
C THR A 71 -1.14 -8.34 -9.61
N TRP A 72 -1.70 -8.81 -10.72
CA TRP A 72 -1.00 -8.82 -12.01
C TRP A 72 -0.70 -7.43 -12.53
N ALA A 73 -1.61 -6.49 -12.35
CA ALA A 73 -1.37 -5.10 -12.73
C ALA A 73 -0.22 -4.51 -11.92
N TYR A 74 -0.19 -4.77 -10.61
CA TYR A 74 0.88 -4.34 -9.72
C TYR A 74 2.24 -4.97 -10.10
N GLU A 75 2.28 -6.29 -10.28
CA GLU A 75 3.51 -7.01 -10.67
C GLU A 75 4.11 -6.55 -12.00
N LYS A 76 3.25 -6.20 -12.96
CA LYS A 76 3.67 -5.84 -14.32
C LYS A 76 3.83 -4.34 -14.51
N HIS A 77 3.54 -3.55 -13.48
CA HIS A 77 3.64 -2.11 -13.58
C HIS A 77 5.10 -1.67 -13.66
N ASP A 78 5.45 -1.07 -14.80
CA ASP A 78 6.74 -0.41 -15.02
C ASP A 78 6.50 0.88 -15.81
N ILE A 79 6.71 2.02 -15.16
CA ILE A 79 6.53 3.33 -15.78
C ILE A 79 7.48 3.55 -16.96
N GLY A 80 8.62 2.86 -16.98
CA GLY A 80 9.56 2.88 -18.09
C GLY A 80 8.97 2.34 -19.40
N THR A 81 7.96 1.45 -19.32
CA THR A 81 7.26 0.91 -20.49
C THR A 81 6.21 1.87 -21.07
N THR A 82 5.94 2.99 -20.41
CA THR A 82 5.06 4.04 -20.94
C THR A 82 5.59 4.52 -22.30
N PRO A 83 4.73 4.72 -23.32
CA PRO A 83 5.16 5.16 -24.63
C PRO A 83 6.07 6.40 -24.58
N GLY A 84 7.22 6.31 -25.23
CA GLY A 84 8.24 7.36 -25.28
C GLY A 84 9.41 7.17 -24.31
N PHE A 85 9.35 6.22 -23.37
CA PHE A 85 10.46 5.97 -22.45
C PHE A 85 11.29 4.72 -22.76
N ASN A 86 10.79 3.80 -23.59
CA ASN A 86 11.53 2.64 -24.11
C ASN A 86 12.14 1.74 -23.01
N GLY A 87 11.45 1.55 -21.90
CA GLY A 87 11.92 0.77 -20.77
C GLY A 87 12.81 1.54 -19.78
N ASP A 88 13.02 2.83 -19.97
CA ASP A 88 13.86 3.66 -19.09
C ASP A 88 13.01 4.28 -17.96
N THR A 89 12.92 3.58 -16.83
CA THR A 89 12.22 4.02 -15.62
C THR A 89 12.78 5.33 -15.06
N THR A 90 14.09 5.51 -15.10
CA THR A 90 14.73 6.74 -14.63
C THR A 90 14.29 7.96 -15.46
N ARG A 91 14.25 7.80 -16.77
CA ARG A 91 13.78 8.85 -17.68
C ARG A 91 12.30 9.15 -17.47
N ALA A 92 11.49 8.15 -17.21
CA ALA A 92 10.06 8.30 -16.90
C ALA A 92 9.86 9.10 -15.60
N LEU A 93 10.60 8.78 -14.53
CA LEU A 93 10.58 9.52 -13.27
C LEU A 93 11.01 10.99 -13.46
N ARG A 94 12.06 11.24 -14.23
CA ARG A 94 12.55 12.59 -14.55
C ARG A 94 11.55 13.42 -15.37
N ALA A 95 10.62 12.78 -16.05
CA ALA A 95 9.59 13.46 -16.82
C ALA A 95 8.43 13.99 -15.95
N ILE A 96 8.34 13.60 -14.68
CA ILE A 96 7.36 14.11 -13.73
C ILE A 96 7.60 15.60 -13.50
N LYS A 97 6.62 16.42 -13.88
CA LYS A 97 6.68 17.91 -13.75
C LYS A 97 5.91 18.41 -12.54
N ALA A 98 5.01 17.59 -12.01
CA ALA A 98 4.21 17.96 -10.85
C ALA A 98 5.09 18.07 -9.61
N LYS A 99 4.75 19.00 -8.73
CA LYS A 99 5.23 18.93 -7.35
C LYS A 99 4.73 17.64 -6.73
N THR A 100 5.61 16.92 -6.08
CA THR A 100 5.33 15.57 -5.59
C THR A 100 5.57 15.49 -4.09
N LEU A 101 4.62 14.93 -3.35
CA LEU A 101 4.79 14.54 -1.96
C LEU A 101 4.73 13.02 -1.89
N ILE A 102 5.76 12.43 -1.31
CA ILE A 102 5.83 10.99 -1.04
C ILE A 102 5.78 10.80 0.47
N LEU A 103 4.75 10.10 0.95
CA LEU A 103 4.57 9.74 2.35
C LEU A 103 4.86 8.25 2.50
N VAL A 104 5.87 7.91 3.30
CA VAL A 104 6.44 6.57 3.38
C VAL A 104 6.29 6.00 4.77
N GLY A 105 5.77 4.79 4.89
CA GLY A 105 5.75 4.03 6.14
C GLY A 105 7.09 3.31 6.38
N THR A 106 7.74 3.55 7.53
CA THR A 106 9.07 2.98 7.83
C THR A 106 9.11 1.47 8.02
N LYS A 107 7.97 0.87 8.35
CA LYS A 107 7.86 -0.57 8.64
C LYS A 107 6.90 -1.27 7.70
N ASP A 108 6.73 -0.71 6.52
CA ASP A 108 5.94 -1.33 5.46
C ASP A 108 6.72 -2.50 4.86
N LEU A 109 6.22 -3.72 5.08
CA LEU A 109 6.83 -4.93 4.54
C LEU A 109 6.30 -5.26 3.12
N LEU A 110 5.19 -4.64 2.73
CA LEU A 110 4.61 -4.83 1.40
C LEU A 110 5.20 -3.83 0.39
N ASN A 111 5.36 -2.57 0.82
CA ASN A 111 6.00 -1.52 0.04
C ASN A 111 7.19 -0.96 0.82
N PRO A 112 8.37 -1.57 0.71
CA PRO A 112 9.54 -1.18 1.48
C PRO A 112 9.91 0.29 1.28
N GLU A 113 10.23 0.96 2.37
CA GLU A 113 10.54 2.40 2.42
C GLU A 113 11.60 2.83 1.41
N TRP A 114 12.59 1.99 1.14
CA TRP A 114 13.69 2.33 0.25
C TRP A 114 13.26 2.50 -1.22
N GLU A 115 12.21 1.82 -1.68
CA GLU A 115 11.75 1.90 -3.07
C GLU A 115 11.29 3.32 -3.47
N PRO A 116 10.31 3.94 -2.76
CA PRO A 116 9.89 5.29 -3.09
C PRO A 116 10.97 6.35 -2.79
N VAL A 117 11.86 6.09 -1.81
CA VAL A 117 13.00 6.98 -1.53
C VAL A 117 14.00 6.97 -2.69
N ASP A 118 14.30 5.81 -3.24
CA ASP A 118 15.15 5.70 -4.42
C ASP A 118 14.51 6.32 -5.66
N ALA A 119 13.22 6.09 -5.90
CA ALA A 119 12.50 6.73 -6.98
C ALA A 119 12.51 8.26 -6.89
N ALA A 120 12.40 8.81 -5.68
CA ALA A 120 12.43 10.26 -5.44
C ALA A 120 13.69 10.94 -5.94
N ARG A 121 14.83 10.24 -5.99
CA ARG A 121 16.12 10.80 -6.50
C ARG A 121 16.04 11.25 -7.96
N PHE A 122 15.09 10.75 -8.70
CA PHE A 122 14.91 11.05 -10.12
C PHE A 122 13.75 12.03 -10.37
N ILE A 123 12.92 12.32 -9.39
CA ILE A 123 11.81 13.26 -9.50
C ILE A 123 12.32 14.68 -9.18
N ARG A 124 12.03 15.63 -10.06
CA ARG A 124 12.62 16.97 -10.01
C ARG A 124 12.19 17.81 -8.81
N ASP A 125 10.90 17.81 -8.49
CA ASP A 125 10.30 18.62 -7.43
C ASP A 125 9.55 17.69 -6.49
N VAL A 126 10.29 17.08 -5.56
CA VAL A 126 9.78 16.06 -4.65
C VAL A 126 10.15 16.37 -3.21
N ARG A 127 9.20 16.14 -2.32
CA ARG A 127 9.41 16.04 -0.87
C ARG A 127 9.07 14.63 -0.42
N VAL A 128 9.99 13.99 0.29
CA VAL A 128 9.76 12.71 0.96
C VAL A 128 9.59 12.97 2.45
N THR A 129 8.55 12.42 3.04
CA THR A 129 8.29 12.52 4.47
C THR A 129 7.91 11.15 5.01
N THR A 130 8.52 10.75 6.09
CA THR A 130 8.36 9.42 6.67
C THR A 130 7.28 9.42 7.73
N ILE A 131 6.33 8.49 7.63
CA ILE A 131 5.30 8.22 8.63
C ILE A 131 5.93 7.32 9.70
N SER A 132 6.66 7.93 10.66
CA SER A 132 7.49 7.15 11.58
C SER A 132 7.10 7.26 13.04
N PHE A 133 6.27 8.24 13.39
CA PHE A 133 6.14 8.63 14.77
C PHE A 133 5.02 7.89 15.49
N GLY A 134 5.41 6.96 16.35
CA GLY A 134 4.52 6.28 17.30
C GLY A 134 3.65 5.20 16.68
N THR A 135 3.63 5.06 15.36
CA THR A 135 2.89 4.02 14.68
C THR A 135 3.84 3.00 14.09
N VAL A 136 3.75 1.82 14.61
CA VAL A 136 4.51 0.65 14.12
C VAL A 136 3.64 -0.19 13.17
N THR A 137 2.66 0.44 12.55
CA THR A 137 1.57 -0.22 11.83
C THR A 137 1.97 -0.72 10.44
N GLY A 138 3.18 -0.39 9.97
CA GLY A 138 3.67 -0.83 8.67
C GLY A 138 2.80 -0.29 7.53
N HIS A 139 2.37 -1.15 6.62
CA HIS A 139 1.55 -0.79 5.46
C HIS A 139 0.27 -0.02 5.82
N ALA A 140 -0.35 -0.34 6.95
CA ALA A 140 -1.58 0.31 7.40
C ALA A 140 -1.41 1.79 7.81
N SER A 141 -0.18 2.27 8.03
CA SER A 141 0.09 3.66 8.41
C SER A 141 -0.40 4.66 7.34
N ALA A 142 -0.21 4.34 6.07
CA ALA A 142 -0.65 5.17 4.95
C ALA A 142 -2.18 5.11 4.71
N ALA A 143 -2.86 4.12 5.26
CA ALA A 143 -4.31 3.96 5.14
C ALA A 143 -5.09 4.80 6.16
N GLY A 144 -4.44 5.47 7.10
CA GLY A 144 -5.10 6.28 8.11
C GLY A 144 -6.00 5.48 9.05
N VAL A 145 -5.59 4.28 9.41
CA VAL A 145 -6.38 3.39 10.28
C VAL A 145 -6.30 3.83 11.75
N PHE A 146 -5.18 4.45 12.12
CA PHE A 146 -4.95 4.89 13.50
C PHE A 146 -4.99 6.42 13.61
N PRO A 147 -5.56 6.98 14.69
CA PRO A 147 -5.71 8.42 14.85
C PRO A 147 -4.40 9.21 14.67
N ALA A 148 -3.29 8.71 15.22
CA ALA A 148 -1.99 9.36 15.10
C ALA A 148 -1.50 9.44 13.64
N ASP A 149 -1.77 8.41 12.84
CA ASP A 149 -1.46 8.41 11.40
C ASP A 149 -2.35 9.41 10.67
N VAL A 150 -3.64 9.47 11.00
CA VAL A 150 -4.59 10.43 10.41
C VAL A 150 -4.13 11.87 10.67
N ASP A 151 -3.76 12.20 11.90
CA ASP A 151 -3.30 13.54 12.27
C ASP A 151 -2.01 13.91 11.52
N PHE A 152 -1.09 12.97 11.41
CA PHE A 152 0.14 13.15 10.64
C PHE A 152 -0.15 13.38 9.16
N LEU A 153 -0.93 12.52 8.54
CA LEU A 153 -1.28 12.59 7.11
C LEU A 153 -2.00 13.91 6.80
N ASN A 154 -2.99 14.29 7.60
CA ASN A 154 -3.72 15.55 7.42
C ASN A 154 -2.79 16.76 7.50
N ARG A 155 -1.89 16.81 8.45
CA ARG A 155 -0.93 17.90 8.59
C ARG A 155 0.01 17.99 7.38
N GLU A 156 0.62 16.88 6.97
CA GLU A 156 1.59 16.87 5.88
C GLU A 156 0.95 17.17 4.53
N ILE A 157 -0.24 16.61 4.28
CA ILE A 157 -0.99 16.83 3.04
C ILE A 157 -1.48 18.29 2.97
N SER A 158 -2.04 18.83 4.06
CA SER A 158 -2.49 20.24 4.10
C SER A 158 -1.33 21.18 3.86
N ALA A 159 -0.21 21.00 4.57
CA ALA A 159 0.97 21.83 4.36
C ALA A 159 1.52 21.75 2.92
N PHE A 160 1.44 20.57 2.30
CA PHE A 160 1.83 20.42 0.89
C PHE A 160 0.90 21.22 -0.05
N PHE A 161 -0.41 21.15 0.14
CA PHE A 161 -1.36 21.91 -0.67
C PHE A 161 -1.20 23.43 -0.48
N ASP A 162 -0.94 23.88 0.73
CA ASP A 162 -0.65 25.29 1.00
C ASP A 162 0.57 25.80 0.21
N LEU A 163 1.64 25.00 0.16
CA LEU A 163 2.82 25.32 -0.64
C LEU A 163 2.54 25.35 -2.15
N VAL A 164 1.72 24.42 -2.65
CA VAL A 164 1.35 24.36 -4.06
C VAL A 164 0.51 25.56 -4.46
N THR A 165 -0.49 25.92 -3.64
CA THR A 165 -1.41 27.03 -3.90
C THR A 165 -0.72 28.40 -3.76
N ALA A 166 0.12 28.59 -2.74
CA ALA A 166 0.90 29.81 -2.58
C ALA A 166 1.88 30.05 -3.76
N GLY A 167 2.46 28.98 -4.31
CA GLY A 167 3.30 29.04 -5.50
C GLY A 167 2.55 29.40 -6.78
N GLY A 168 1.27 29.04 -6.86
CA GLY A 168 0.42 29.33 -8.02
C GLY A 168 -0.11 30.78 -8.08
N GLN A 169 -0.10 31.51 -6.97
CA GLN A 169 -0.54 32.91 -6.94
C GLN A 169 0.50 33.92 -7.45
N LYS A 170 1.72 33.50 -7.74
CA LYS A 170 2.79 34.37 -8.26
C LYS A 170 2.85 34.46 -9.79
N LEU A 171 1.91 33.85 -10.50
CA LEU A 171 1.82 33.88 -11.96
C LEU A 171 0.50 34.54 -12.43
N LYS A 172 0.26 35.79 -12.00
CA LYS A 172 -0.71 36.69 -12.63
C LYS A 172 -0.08 38.06 -12.86
#